data_7506db87630be37ba5cca37b3a50a218
#
_entry.id   7506db87630be37ba5cca37b3a50a218
#
_cell.length_a   1.000
_cell.length_b   1.000
_cell.length_c   1.000
_cell.angle_alpha   90.00
_cell.angle_beta   90.00
_cell.angle_gamma   90.00
#
_symmetry.space_group_name_H-M   'P 1'
#
loop_
_entity.id
_entity.type
_entity.pdbx_description
1 polymer ?
#
loop_
_entity_poly.entity_id
_entity_poly.type
_entity_poly.pdbx_seq_one_letter_code
_entity_poly.pdbx_strand_id
1 'polypeptide(L)'
;MEDTKHIKISEFNYPLPDERIAKFPLATRDQSKLLVYRHGEVSEDIFTSLPHYLESGELMIFNNTKVIQARLHFRKETGALIEVFCLEPVQPNDYVLNFQQTRQCSWLCMIGNLKKWKEGTLSRIVNVKGKQIVLSATRGECKGTSHWIDFSWDDDTITFADLLEVVGELPIPPYLNRDTQESDKETYQTVYSKIKGSVAAPTAGLHFTPRVLDALREKGVELEELTLHVGAGTFKPVKSEEIEGHEMHTEYISVNRSTLEKLIAHGGKAIAVGTTSVRTLESLYHIGVTLLNNPHATEEDLHVKQWQPYETAAETIVIPAVNALQAIVTYLDRHHMETLHTSTQIIIAPGYEYKVVKTMVTNFHQPQSTLLLLVSAFLHGDWRKIYDYALTHDFRFLSYGDSSLLIP
;
A
#
# COMPACT_ATOMS: atom_id res chain seq x y z
N MET A 1 26.50 3.62 -4.38
CA MET A 1 25.29 4.32 -4.87
C MET A 1 24.99 4.01 -6.34
N GLU A 2 25.96 4.01 -7.21
CA GLU A 2 25.78 3.51 -8.61
C GLU A 2 25.33 2.05 -8.65
N ASP A 3 25.77 1.25 -7.70
CA ASP A 3 25.50 -0.19 -7.60
C ASP A 3 24.02 -0.53 -7.34
N THR A 4 23.29 0.29 -6.54
CA THR A 4 21.89 0.00 -6.22
C THR A 4 20.97 0.07 -7.45
N LYS A 5 21.18 1.02 -8.36
CA LYS A 5 20.35 1.17 -9.57
C LYS A 5 20.52 0.00 -10.54
N HIS A 6 21.69 -0.61 -10.55
CA HIS A 6 22.07 -1.72 -11.44
C HIS A 6 21.76 -3.11 -10.85
N ILE A 7 21.04 -3.18 -9.70
CA ILE A 7 20.59 -4.45 -9.17
C ILE A 7 19.70 -5.15 -10.19
N LYS A 8 20.04 -6.40 -10.51
CA LYS A 8 19.26 -7.24 -11.41
C LYS A 8 18.12 -7.87 -10.65
N ILE A 9 16.90 -7.62 -11.09
CA ILE A 9 15.71 -8.17 -10.44
C ILE A 9 15.69 -9.70 -10.47
N SER A 10 16.36 -10.33 -11.43
CA SER A 10 16.49 -11.79 -11.51
C SER A 10 17.24 -12.41 -10.33
N GLU A 11 18.08 -11.66 -9.62
CA GLU A 11 18.77 -12.13 -8.41
C GLU A 11 17.82 -12.31 -7.23
N PHE A 12 16.64 -11.69 -7.29
CA PHE A 12 15.57 -11.78 -6.30
C PHE A 12 14.48 -12.75 -6.74
N ASN A 13 14.88 -13.81 -7.40
CA ASN A 13 14.01 -14.90 -7.81
C ASN A 13 14.11 -16.09 -6.86
N TYR A 14 12.97 -16.75 -6.64
CA TYR A 14 12.86 -18.02 -5.93
C TYR A 14 11.70 -18.85 -6.52
N PRO A 15 11.71 -20.18 -6.39
CA PRO A 15 10.62 -21.00 -6.88
C PRO A 15 9.39 -20.83 -5.98
N LEU A 16 8.30 -20.29 -6.54
CA LEU A 16 7.01 -20.16 -5.86
C LEU A 16 5.98 -21.05 -6.59
N PRO A 17 5.74 -22.27 -6.11
CA PRO A 17 4.71 -23.15 -6.67
C PRO A 17 3.30 -22.57 -6.40
N ASP A 18 2.37 -22.75 -7.35
CA ASP A 18 0.99 -22.21 -7.22
C ASP A 18 0.25 -22.77 -5.99
N GLU A 19 0.53 -24.00 -5.59
CA GLU A 19 -0.02 -24.63 -4.37
C GLU A 19 0.41 -23.95 -3.07
N ARG A 20 1.50 -23.16 -3.10
CA ARG A 20 1.95 -22.37 -1.95
C ARG A 20 1.25 -21.03 -1.87
N ILE A 21 0.59 -20.58 -2.91
CA ILE A 21 -0.16 -19.31 -2.92
C ILE A 21 -1.52 -19.55 -2.27
N ALA A 22 -1.75 -18.92 -1.12
CA ALA A 22 -3.04 -19.03 -0.44
C ALA A 22 -4.13 -18.29 -1.23
N LYS A 23 -5.06 -19.02 -1.81
CA LYS A 23 -6.17 -18.46 -2.60
C LYS A 23 -7.25 -17.85 -1.72
N PHE A 24 -7.36 -18.30 -0.46
CA PHE A 24 -8.35 -17.86 0.52
C PHE A 24 -7.69 -17.66 1.89
N PRO A 25 -8.25 -16.78 2.75
CA PRO A 25 -7.79 -16.66 4.13
C PRO A 25 -8.15 -17.92 4.93
N LEU A 26 -7.50 -18.08 6.07
CA LEU A 26 -7.94 -19.03 7.09
C LEU A 26 -9.29 -18.57 7.68
N ALA A 27 -10.10 -19.52 8.14
CA ALA A 27 -11.35 -19.23 8.85
C ALA A 27 -11.11 -18.33 10.08
N THR A 28 -9.99 -18.54 10.77
CA THR A 28 -9.52 -17.71 11.87
C THR A 28 -8.18 -17.10 11.45
N ARG A 29 -8.16 -15.82 11.09
CA ARG A 29 -7.03 -15.13 10.45
C ARG A 29 -5.73 -15.20 11.25
N ASP A 30 -5.83 -15.05 12.57
CA ASP A 30 -4.69 -15.02 13.49
C ASP A 30 -4.15 -16.42 13.87
N GLN A 31 -4.69 -17.47 13.25
CA GLN A 31 -4.12 -18.82 13.29
C GLN A 31 -3.13 -19.10 12.14
N SER A 32 -2.81 -18.09 11.34
CA SER A 32 -1.74 -18.19 10.34
C SER A 32 -0.39 -18.41 11.04
N LYS A 33 0.54 -19.07 10.34
CA LYS A 33 1.91 -19.20 10.84
C LYS A 33 2.58 -17.83 10.90
N LEU A 34 3.49 -17.67 11.85
CA LEU A 34 4.38 -16.55 12.01
C LEU A 34 5.83 -17.02 11.91
N LEU A 35 6.52 -16.68 10.83
CA LEU A 35 7.96 -16.84 10.77
C LEU A 35 8.59 -15.71 11.60
N VAL A 36 9.48 -16.04 12.52
CA VAL A 36 10.21 -15.07 13.34
C VAL A 36 11.67 -15.09 12.94
N TYR A 37 12.14 -13.97 12.37
CA TYR A 37 13.57 -13.73 12.17
C TYR A 37 14.05 -12.75 13.24
N ARG A 38 15.01 -13.17 14.05
CA ARG A 38 15.57 -12.35 15.12
C ARG A 38 17.07 -12.53 15.18
N HIS A 39 17.82 -11.44 14.93
CA HIS A 39 19.28 -11.41 15.01
C HIS A 39 19.97 -12.56 14.25
N GLY A 40 19.50 -12.85 13.03
CA GLY A 40 20.05 -13.92 12.21
C GLY A 40 19.46 -15.31 12.44
N GLU A 41 18.65 -15.53 13.46
CA GLU A 41 17.99 -16.79 13.75
C GLU A 41 16.55 -16.83 13.19
N VAL A 42 16.14 -18.00 12.65
CA VAL A 42 14.80 -18.21 12.14
C VAL A 42 14.08 -19.24 13.00
N SER A 43 12.86 -18.92 13.39
CA SER A 43 11.94 -19.81 14.08
C SER A 43 10.51 -19.63 13.57
N GLU A 44 9.60 -20.48 14.00
CA GLU A 44 8.18 -20.36 13.64
C GLU A 44 7.28 -20.42 14.88
N ASP A 45 6.15 -19.76 14.77
CA ASP A 45 5.08 -19.73 15.76
C ASP A 45 3.74 -19.51 15.05
N ILE A 46 2.69 -19.22 15.77
CA ILE A 46 1.38 -18.80 15.29
C ILE A 46 1.22 -17.31 15.51
N PHE A 47 0.52 -16.62 14.62
CA PHE A 47 0.40 -15.15 14.65
C PHE A 47 -0.16 -14.60 15.97
N THR A 48 -1.00 -15.36 16.68
CA THR A 48 -1.48 -15.00 18.03
C THR A 48 -0.36 -14.82 19.04
N SER A 49 0.82 -15.39 18.80
CA SER A 49 2.00 -15.25 19.68
C SER A 49 2.79 -13.95 19.43
N LEU A 50 2.42 -13.15 18.42
CA LEU A 50 3.13 -11.90 18.08
C LEU A 50 3.43 -11.01 19.31
N PRO A 51 2.52 -10.78 20.27
CA PRO A 51 2.80 -9.95 21.44
C PRO A 51 3.94 -10.47 22.32
N HIS A 52 4.25 -11.77 22.28
CA HIS A 52 5.35 -12.34 23.09
C HIS A 52 6.74 -11.90 22.60
N TYR A 53 6.86 -11.54 21.33
CA TYR A 53 8.13 -11.14 20.71
C TYR A 53 8.40 -9.64 20.81
N LEU A 54 7.46 -8.87 21.32
CA LEU A 54 7.53 -7.40 21.39
C LEU A 54 7.68 -6.94 22.82
N GLU A 55 8.27 -5.74 22.98
CA GLU A 55 8.50 -5.14 24.29
C GLU A 55 7.42 -4.09 24.62
N SER A 56 7.16 -3.90 25.92
CA SER A 56 6.29 -2.81 26.40
C SER A 56 6.90 -1.45 26.05
N GLY A 57 6.06 -0.51 25.63
CA GLY A 57 6.48 0.83 25.23
C GLY A 57 6.97 0.92 23.78
N GLU A 58 6.87 -0.14 22.98
CA GLU A 58 7.10 -0.06 21.54
C GLU A 58 5.91 0.56 20.82
N LEU A 59 6.18 1.25 19.71
CA LEU A 59 5.16 1.87 18.85
C LEU A 59 4.98 1.03 17.58
N MET A 60 3.76 0.54 17.34
CA MET A 60 3.39 -0.21 16.14
C MET A 60 2.46 0.61 15.25
N ILE A 61 2.82 0.74 13.97
CA ILE A 61 2.15 1.60 13.00
C ILE A 61 1.47 0.77 11.92
N PHE A 62 0.19 1.06 11.68
CA PHE A 62 -0.68 0.39 10.71
C PHE A 62 -1.10 1.32 9.59
N ASN A 63 -1.30 0.78 8.40
CA ASN A 63 -1.99 1.47 7.32
C ASN A 63 -3.51 1.22 7.42
N ASN A 64 -4.30 2.25 7.72
CA ASN A 64 -5.74 2.18 7.96
C ASN A 64 -6.59 2.34 6.70
N THR A 65 -5.97 2.29 5.53
CA THR A 65 -6.70 2.42 4.27
C THR A 65 -7.71 1.28 4.07
N LYS A 66 -8.83 1.61 3.41
CA LYS A 66 -9.90 0.66 3.07
C LYS A 66 -9.96 0.47 1.57
N VAL A 67 -10.02 -0.80 1.14
CA VAL A 67 -10.14 -1.13 -0.28
C VAL A 67 -11.52 -0.73 -0.78
N ILE A 68 -11.53 -0.08 -1.95
CA ILE A 68 -12.75 0.30 -2.66
C ILE A 68 -13.10 -0.73 -3.74
N GLN A 69 -14.36 -0.79 -4.12
CA GLN A 69 -14.85 -1.64 -5.20
C GLN A 69 -14.55 -0.97 -6.55
N ALA A 70 -13.27 -0.87 -6.90
CA ALA A 70 -12.75 -0.04 -7.98
C ALA A 70 -12.91 -0.63 -9.39
N ARG A 71 -13.45 -1.85 -9.52
CA ARG A 71 -13.60 -2.56 -10.78
C ARG A 71 -15.05 -2.48 -11.25
N LEU A 72 -15.28 -1.78 -12.36
CA LEU A 72 -16.60 -1.54 -12.93
C LEU A 72 -16.75 -2.32 -14.25
N HIS A 73 -17.94 -2.84 -14.50
CA HIS A 73 -18.26 -3.53 -15.74
C HIS A 73 -19.36 -2.80 -16.51
N PHE A 74 -19.10 -2.53 -17.78
CA PHE A 74 -20.05 -1.98 -18.73
C PHE A 74 -20.29 -2.97 -19.88
N ARG A 75 -21.50 -3.03 -20.38
CA ARG A 75 -21.85 -3.87 -21.54
C ARG A 75 -22.24 -2.97 -22.70
N LYS A 76 -21.56 -3.15 -23.84
CA LYS A 76 -21.93 -2.47 -25.09
C LYS A 76 -23.23 -3.06 -25.67
N GLU A 77 -23.90 -2.31 -26.55
CA GLU A 77 -25.04 -2.82 -27.29
C GLU A 77 -24.70 -4.08 -28.09
N THR A 78 -23.46 -4.20 -28.55
CA THR A 78 -22.94 -5.41 -29.23
C THR A 78 -22.78 -6.63 -28.33
N GLY A 79 -23.07 -6.50 -27.01
CA GLY A 79 -22.89 -7.53 -25.99
C GLY A 79 -21.49 -7.62 -25.42
N ALA A 80 -20.50 -6.89 -25.94
CA ALA A 80 -19.13 -6.92 -25.44
C ALA A 80 -19.05 -6.36 -24.02
N LEU A 81 -18.42 -7.11 -23.11
CA LEU A 81 -18.13 -6.68 -21.75
C LEU A 81 -16.83 -5.87 -21.74
N ILE A 82 -16.89 -4.69 -21.15
CA ILE A 82 -15.75 -3.79 -20.94
C ILE A 82 -15.54 -3.65 -19.43
N GLU A 83 -14.35 -3.97 -18.95
CA GLU A 83 -13.94 -3.71 -17.57
C GLU A 83 -13.25 -2.35 -17.50
N VAL A 84 -13.64 -1.54 -16.53
CA VAL A 84 -13.00 -0.26 -16.20
C VAL A 84 -12.50 -0.35 -14.76
N PHE A 85 -11.19 -0.42 -14.59
CA PHE A 85 -10.55 -0.55 -13.30
C PHE A 85 -9.96 0.79 -12.89
N CYS A 86 -10.57 1.46 -11.92
CA CYS A 86 -10.13 2.73 -11.36
C CYS A 86 -8.82 2.55 -10.59
N LEU A 87 -7.81 3.34 -10.93
CA LEU A 87 -6.46 3.26 -10.33
C LEU A 87 -6.20 4.42 -9.37
N GLU A 88 -6.39 5.65 -9.88
CA GLU A 88 -6.16 6.89 -9.14
C GLU A 88 -7.11 7.98 -9.60
N PRO A 89 -7.57 8.89 -8.70
CA PRO A 89 -8.42 10.00 -9.06
C PRO A 89 -7.63 11.03 -9.85
N VAL A 90 -8.29 11.69 -10.80
CA VAL A 90 -7.69 12.73 -11.64
C VAL A 90 -8.38 14.08 -11.42
N GLN A 91 -9.72 14.09 -11.40
CA GLN A 91 -10.46 15.34 -11.17
C GLN A 91 -11.73 15.09 -10.34
N PRO A 92 -11.76 15.60 -9.11
CA PRO A 92 -10.63 16.12 -8.32
C PRO A 92 -9.54 15.06 -8.12
N ASN A 93 -8.28 15.47 -7.97
CA ASN A 93 -7.14 14.55 -7.76
C ASN A 93 -6.97 14.07 -6.31
N ASP A 94 -7.91 14.40 -5.45
CA ASP A 94 -8.01 13.92 -4.07
C ASP A 94 -9.05 12.80 -3.95
N TYR A 95 -8.72 11.72 -3.26
CA TYR A 95 -9.61 10.56 -3.09
C TYR A 95 -10.91 10.90 -2.39
N VAL A 96 -10.86 11.67 -1.29
CA VAL A 96 -12.05 12.01 -0.50
C VAL A 96 -12.96 12.93 -1.30
N LEU A 97 -12.40 13.97 -1.90
CA LEU A 97 -13.17 14.91 -2.73
C LEU A 97 -13.74 14.22 -3.96
N ASN A 98 -13.00 13.30 -4.57
CA ASN A 98 -13.47 12.58 -5.75
C ASN A 98 -14.64 11.64 -5.40
N PHE A 99 -14.55 10.90 -4.28
CA PHE A 99 -15.65 10.04 -3.82
C PHE A 99 -16.92 10.80 -3.44
N GLN A 100 -16.79 12.06 -3.03
CA GLN A 100 -17.94 12.92 -2.66
C GLN A 100 -18.58 13.62 -3.85
N GLN A 101 -18.00 13.53 -5.05
CA GLN A 101 -18.62 14.11 -6.24
C GLN A 101 -20.00 13.51 -6.50
N THR A 102 -20.96 14.35 -6.92
CA THR A 102 -22.37 13.98 -7.06
C THR A 102 -22.92 14.05 -8.50
N ARG A 103 -22.11 14.39 -9.46
CA ARG A 103 -22.52 14.49 -10.88
C ARG A 103 -21.50 13.90 -11.83
N GLN A 104 -20.23 14.14 -11.56
CA GLN A 104 -19.13 13.72 -12.41
C GLN A 104 -17.82 13.66 -11.64
N CYS A 105 -16.94 12.78 -12.06
CA CYS A 105 -15.55 12.73 -11.61
C CYS A 105 -14.69 12.04 -12.67
N SER A 106 -13.38 12.20 -12.58
CA SER A 106 -12.45 11.58 -13.52
C SER A 106 -11.42 10.72 -12.80
N TRP A 107 -11.12 9.59 -13.40
CA TRP A 107 -10.14 8.62 -12.90
C TRP A 107 -9.18 8.17 -13.99
N LEU A 108 -7.93 7.92 -13.63
CA LEU A 108 -7.03 7.12 -14.45
C LEU A 108 -7.39 5.65 -14.26
N CYS A 109 -7.69 4.94 -15.35
CA CYS A 109 -8.19 3.58 -15.30
C CYS A 109 -7.42 2.64 -16.24
N MET A 110 -7.27 1.39 -15.82
CA MET A 110 -6.99 0.30 -16.76
C MET A 110 -8.29 -0.20 -17.39
N ILE A 111 -8.22 -0.58 -18.67
CA ILE A 111 -9.38 -1.04 -19.41
C ILE A 111 -9.17 -2.46 -19.89
N GLY A 112 -10.00 -3.36 -19.38
CA GLY A 112 -10.10 -4.71 -19.89
C GLY A 112 -10.90 -4.74 -21.20
N ASN A 113 -10.47 -5.56 -22.14
CA ASN A 113 -11.08 -5.68 -23.48
C ASN A 113 -11.08 -4.36 -24.30
N LEU A 114 -10.01 -3.53 -24.10
CA LEU A 114 -9.84 -2.21 -24.71
C LEU A 114 -10.11 -2.17 -26.22
N LYS A 115 -9.73 -3.23 -26.97
CA LYS A 115 -9.93 -3.33 -28.41
C LYS A 115 -11.40 -3.21 -28.84
N LYS A 116 -12.34 -3.52 -27.93
CA LYS A 116 -13.79 -3.44 -28.16
C LYS A 116 -14.37 -2.07 -27.81
N TRP A 117 -13.61 -1.20 -27.12
CA TRP A 117 -14.02 0.17 -26.79
C TRP A 117 -13.04 1.17 -27.36
N LYS A 118 -13.20 1.50 -28.63
CA LYS A 118 -12.31 2.45 -29.33
C LYS A 118 -12.64 3.91 -29.01
N GLU A 119 -13.93 4.23 -28.94
CA GLU A 119 -14.45 5.58 -28.73
C GLU A 119 -15.88 5.54 -28.19
N GLY A 120 -16.40 6.69 -27.80
CA GLY A 120 -17.77 6.89 -27.34
C GLY A 120 -17.94 6.64 -25.84
N THR A 121 -19.18 6.84 -25.41
CA THR A 121 -19.60 6.71 -24.01
C THR A 121 -20.24 5.34 -23.78
N LEU A 122 -19.86 4.68 -22.72
CA LEU A 122 -20.53 3.48 -22.20
C LEU A 122 -21.51 3.93 -21.12
N SER A 123 -22.71 3.37 -21.12
CA SER A 123 -23.71 3.68 -20.10
C SER A 123 -24.36 2.42 -19.57
N ARG A 124 -24.77 2.45 -18.30
CA ARG A 124 -25.56 1.40 -17.68
C ARG A 124 -26.55 2.00 -16.69
N ILE A 125 -27.72 1.40 -16.59
CA ILE A 125 -28.70 1.74 -15.56
C ILE A 125 -28.38 0.93 -14.31
N VAL A 126 -28.30 1.59 -13.16
CA VAL A 126 -28.01 1.00 -11.87
C VAL A 126 -29.05 1.45 -10.85
N ASN A 127 -29.33 0.63 -9.84
CA ASN A 127 -30.24 1.00 -8.76
C ASN A 127 -29.43 1.31 -7.51
N VAL A 128 -29.41 2.57 -7.11
CA VAL A 128 -28.66 3.05 -5.94
C VAL A 128 -29.63 3.74 -4.99
N LYS A 129 -29.69 3.28 -3.74
CA LYS A 129 -30.59 3.83 -2.72
C LYS A 129 -32.06 3.91 -3.17
N GLY A 130 -32.50 2.91 -3.96
CA GLY A 130 -33.87 2.84 -4.48
C GLY A 130 -34.18 3.71 -5.70
N LYS A 131 -33.17 4.40 -6.26
CA LYS A 131 -33.29 5.22 -7.47
C LYS A 131 -32.60 4.54 -8.66
N GLN A 132 -33.21 4.64 -9.84
CA GLN A 132 -32.55 4.25 -11.08
C GLN A 132 -31.66 5.39 -11.56
N ILE A 133 -30.37 5.12 -11.69
CA ILE A 133 -29.32 6.07 -12.07
C ILE A 133 -28.71 5.62 -13.39
N VAL A 134 -28.52 6.52 -14.33
CA VAL A 134 -27.74 6.27 -15.55
C VAL A 134 -26.28 6.63 -15.26
N LEU A 135 -25.43 5.61 -15.04
CA LEU A 135 -23.99 5.80 -14.91
C LEU A 135 -23.34 5.69 -16.28
N SER A 136 -22.60 6.71 -16.66
CA SER A 136 -21.87 6.81 -17.92
C SER A 136 -20.37 6.90 -17.69
N ALA A 137 -19.59 6.31 -18.62
CA ALA A 137 -18.13 6.37 -18.65
C ALA A 137 -17.69 6.78 -20.06
N THR A 138 -16.92 7.85 -20.16
CA THR A 138 -16.38 8.36 -21.42
C THR A 138 -14.87 8.26 -21.39
N ARG A 139 -14.28 7.66 -22.44
CA ARG A 139 -12.85 7.48 -22.55
C ARG A 139 -12.17 8.74 -23.08
N GLY A 140 -11.23 9.27 -22.31
CA GLY A 140 -10.36 10.38 -22.68
C GLY A 140 -8.96 9.93 -23.14
N GLU A 141 -7.97 10.73 -22.80
CA GLU A 141 -6.57 10.55 -23.19
C GLU A 141 -5.94 9.28 -22.63
N CYS A 142 -4.95 8.78 -23.37
CA CYS A 142 -4.12 7.65 -22.95
C CYS A 142 -2.88 8.15 -22.21
N LYS A 143 -2.62 7.61 -21.03
CA LYS A 143 -1.40 7.87 -20.25
C LYS A 143 -0.68 6.53 -20.00
N GLY A 144 0.33 6.25 -20.80
CA GLY A 144 1.01 4.94 -20.76
C GLY A 144 0.10 3.78 -21.12
N THR A 145 -0.17 2.87 -20.21
CA THR A 145 -1.09 1.72 -20.38
C THR A 145 -2.50 1.99 -19.83
N SER A 146 -2.73 3.18 -19.29
CA SER A 146 -3.98 3.58 -18.63
C SER A 146 -4.68 4.68 -19.43
N HIS A 147 -5.95 4.88 -19.15
CA HIS A 147 -6.78 5.89 -19.83
C HIS A 147 -7.47 6.77 -18.81
N TRP A 148 -7.57 8.05 -19.11
CA TRP A 148 -8.44 8.95 -18.40
C TRP A 148 -9.89 8.58 -18.72
N ILE A 149 -10.71 8.37 -17.69
CA ILE A 149 -12.13 8.06 -17.80
C ILE A 149 -12.93 9.10 -17.05
N ASP A 150 -13.83 9.77 -17.76
CA ASP A 150 -14.81 10.67 -17.18
C ASP A 150 -16.08 9.89 -16.85
N PHE A 151 -16.39 9.79 -15.57
CA PHE A 151 -17.65 9.23 -15.08
C PHE A 151 -18.67 10.36 -14.90
N SER A 152 -19.93 10.10 -15.30
CA SER A 152 -21.03 11.01 -15.05
C SER A 152 -22.31 10.23 -14.73
N TRP A 153 -23.22 10.85 -13.98
CA TRP A 153 -24.51 10.26 -13.64
C TRP A 153 -25.57 11.36 -13.42
N ASP A 154 -26.84 10.98 -13.47
CA ASP A 154 -27.98 11.87 -13.59
C ASP A 154 -28.67 12.25 -12.29
N ASP A 155 -28.13 11.90 -11.11
CA ASP A 155 -28.69 12.24 -9.79
C ASP A 155 -27.63 12.87 -8.89
N ASP A 156 -27.89 14.08 -8.39
CA ASP A 156 -26.97 14.84 -7.54
C ASP A 156 -27.03 14.51 -6.04
N THR A 157 -27.90 13.60 -5.67
CA THR A 157 -27.97 13.07 -4.29
C THR A 157 -27.14 11.80 -4.09
N ILE A 158 -26.60 11.26 -5.18
CA ILE A 158 -25.79 10.04 -5.21
C ILE A 158 -24.33 10.41 -5.41
N THR A 159 -23.46 9.97 -4.53
CA THR A 159 -22.03 10.17 -4.64
C THR A 159 -21.35 9.11 -5.50
N PHE A 160 -20.14 9.38 -5.99
CA PHE A 160 -19.35 8.36 -6.68
C PHE A 160 -19.04 7.15 -5.79
N ALA A 161 -18.82 7.39 -4.49
CA ALA A 161 -18.65 6.30 -3.52
C ALA A 161 -19.89 5.40 -3.44
N ASP A 162 -21.11 5.97 -3.46
CA ASP A 162 -22.35 5.19 -3.45
C ASP A 162 -22.47 4.32 -4.71
N LEU A 163 -22.08 4.86 -5.87
CA LEU A 163 -22.06 4.12 -7.14
C LEU A 163 -21.09 2.94 -7.06
N LEU A 164 -19.83 3.18 -6.64
CA LEU A 164 -18.83 2.12 -6.52
C LEU A 164 -19.26 1.01 -5.56
N GLU A 165 -19.93 1.36 -4.47
CA GLU A 165 -20.40 0.39 -3.49
C GLU A 165 -21.48 -0.56 -4.04
N VAL A 166 -22.30 -0.08 -4.98
CA VAL A 166 -23.39 -0.87 -5.57
C VAL A 166 -22.96 -1.63 -6.83
N VAL A 167 -22.17 -0.98 -7.70
CA VAL A 167 -21.88 -1.53 -9.03
C VAL A 167 -20.45 -1.96 -9.23
N GLY A 168 -19.58 -1.62 -8.30
CA GLY A 168 -18.18 -2.00 -8.34
C GLY A 168 -17.95 -3.41 -7.78
N GLU A 169 -16.87 -4.02 -8.24
CA GLU A 169 -16.33 -5.24 -7.68
C GLU A 169 -15.02 -4.94 -6.96
N LEU A 170 -14.78 -5.65 -5.86
CA LEU A 170 -13.54 -5.51 -5.11
C LEU A 170 -12.39 -6.12 -5.93
N PRO A 171 -11.31 -5.36 -6.21
CA PRO A 171 -10.18 -5.87 -6.95
C PRO A 171 -9.32 -6.77 -6.05
N ILE A 172 -9.34 -8.06 -6.31
CA ILE A 172 -8.39 -9.00 -5.67
C ILE A 172 -7.13 -9.14 -6.54
N PRO A 173 -5.97 -9.47 -5.94
CA PRO A 173 -4.73 -9.65 -6.69
C PRO A 173 -4.83 -10.70 -7.78
N PRO A 174 -4.27 -10.46 -8.99
CA PRO A 174 -4.35 -11.40 -10.12
C PRO A 174 -3.73 -12.78 -9.83
N TYR A 175 -2.70 -12.86 -8.97
CA TYR A 175 -2.04 -14.12 -8.63
C TYR A 175 -2.91 -15.06 -7.80
N LEU A 176 -4.05 -14.59 -7.26
CA LEU A 176 -5.02 -15.48 -6.63
C LEU A 176 -5.69 -16.40 -7.65
N ASN A 177 -5.66 -16.02 -8.94
CA ASN A 177 -6.14 -16.81 -10.08
C ASN A 177 -7.54 -17.40 -9.84
N ARG A 178 -8.45 -16.58 -9.35
CA ARG A 178 -9.87 -16.86 -9.12
C ARG A 178 -10.70 -15.59 -9.24
N ASP A 179 -11.99 -15.76 -9.42
CA ASP A 179 -12.93 -14.65 -9.41
C ASP A 179 -13.13 -14.08 -8.00
N THR A 180 -13.49 -12.82 -7.92
CA THR A 180 -13.88 -12.15 -6.67
C THR A 180 -15.18 -12.76 -6.15
N GLN A 181 -15.23 -13.03 -4.86
CA GLN A 181 -16.41 -13.53 -4.16
C GLN A 181 -16.98 -12.45 -3.23
N GLU A 182 -18.26 -12.58 -2.87
CA GLU A 182 -18.89 -11.64 -1.95
C GLU A 182 -18.18 -11.56 -0.60
N SER A 183 -17.65 -12.69 -0.14
CA SER A 183 -16.85 -12.77 1.10
C SER A 183 -15.56 -11.94 1.05
N ASP A 184 -15.01 -11.65 -0.14
CA ASP A 184 -13.80 -10.83 -0.26
C ASP A 184 -14.03 -9.38 0.20
N LYS A 185 -15.26 -8.89 0.16
CA LYS A 185 -15.60 -7.56 0.68
C LYS A 185 -15.25 -7.39 2.16
N GLU A 186 -15.28 -8.47 2.92
CA GLU A 186 -14.91 -8.51 4.33
C GLU A 186 -13.51 -9.09 4.54
N THR A 187 -13.18 -10.17 3.84
CA THR A 187 -11.93 -10.91 4.07
C THR A 187 -10.70 -10.22 3.47
N TYR A 188 -10.86 -9.41 2.43
CA TYR A 188 -9.78 -8.60 1.84
C TYR A 188 -9.75 -7.17 2.43
N GLN A 189 -10.09 -7.04 3.71
CA GLN A 189 -10.02 -5.80 4.51
C GLN A 189 -9.37 -6.10 5.85
N THR A 190 -8.63 -5.11 6.38
CA THR A 190 -8.14 -5.19 7.75
C THR A 190 -9.24 -4.81 8.74
N VAL A 191 -9.15 -5.33 9.97
CA VAL A 191 -10.15 -5.02 11.02
C VAL A 191 -10.11 -3.57 11.49
N TYR A 192 -9.06 -2.83 11.14
CA TYR A 192 -8.86 -1.42 11.47
C TYR A 192 -8.97 -0.49 10.25
N SER A 193 -9.40 -1.00 9.09
CA SER A 193 -9.56 -0.18 7.88
C SER A 193 -10.67 0.86 8.05
N LYS A 194 -10.37 2.13 7.73
CA LYS A 194 -11.28 3.28 7.93
C LYS A 194 -11.39 4.15 6.69
N ILE A 195 -10.27 4.51 6.09
CA ILE A 195 -10.18 5.53 5.04
C ILE A 195 -10.28 4.88 3.66
N LYS A 196 -11.41 5.07 2.99
CA LYS A 196 -11.63 4.56 1.61
C LYS A 196 -10.65 5.23 0.63
N GLY A 197 -10.07 4.46 -0.29
CA GLY A 197 -9.20 5.04 -1.33
C GLY A 197 -8.13 4.09 -1.89
N SER A 198 -8.00 2.89 -1.36
CA SER A 198 -7.04 1.91 -1.89
C SER A 198 -7.70 0.92 -2.84
N VAL A 199 -6.95 0.48 -3.83
CA VAL A 199 -7.34 -0.61 -4.74
C VAL A 199 -6.72 -1.95 -4.32
N ALA A 200 -5.81 -1.95 -3.35
CA ALA A 200 -5.26 -3.15 -2.73
C ALA A 200 -5.24 -3.03 -1.21
N ALA A 201 -5.46 -4.13 -0.50
CA ALA A 201 -5.37 -4.17 0.95
C ALA A 201 -3.91 -4.11 1.43
N PRO A 202 -3.63 -3.50 2.59
CA PRO A 202 -2.36 -3.67 3.30
C PRO A 202 -2.32 -5.07 3.92
N THR A 203 -1.94 -6.07 3.12
CA THR A 203 -2.22 -7.49 3.38
C THR A 203 -1.56 -8.06 4.62
N ALA A 204 -0.44 -7.51 5.09
CA ALA A 204 0.15 -7.87 6.38
C ALA A 204 -0.80 -7.59 7.56
N GLY A 205 -1.72 -6.65 7.40
CA GLY A 205 -2.75 -6.35 8.39
C GLY A 205 -3.90 -7.35 8.43
N LEU A 206 -4.04 -8.23 7.45
CA LEU A 206 -5.13 -9.20 7.39
C LEU A 206 -5.07 -10.27 8.49
N HIS A 207 -3.90 -10.49 9.08
CA HIS A 207 -3.70 -11.44 10.18
C HIS A 207 -4.23 -10.92 11.51
N PHE A 208 -4.31 -9.58 11.67
CA PHE A 208 -4.77 -8.98 12.93
C PHE A 208 -6.25 -9.19 13.16
N THR A 209 -6.58 -9.52 14.41
CA THR A 209 -7.94 -9.61 14.93
C THR A 209 -8.06 -8.70 16.15
N PRO A 210 -9.28 -8.36 16.60
CA PRO A 210 -9.46 -7.63 17.85
C PRO A 210 -8.71 -8.27 19.02
N ARG A 211 -8.71 -9.60 19.11
CA ARG A 211 -7.98 -10.35 20.15
C ARG A 211 -6.47 -10.06 20.13
N VAL A 212 -5.83 -10.07 18.97
CA VAL A 212 -4.40 -9.77 18.85
C VAL A 212 -4.12 -8.30 19.17
N LEU A 213 -4.96 -7.37 18.70
CA LEU A 213 -4.82 -5.95 19.00
C LEU A 213 -4.96 -5.66 20.50
N ASP A 214 -5.90 -6.32 21.18
CA ASP A 214 -6.08 -6.17 22.61
C ASP A 214 -4.90 -6.76 23.40
N ALA A 215 -4.40 -7.94 23.00
CA ALA A 215 -3.20 -8.54 23.61
C ALA A 215 -1.96 -7.65 23.43
N LEU A 216 -1.80 -6.96 22.30
CA LEU A 216 -0.73 -5.98 22.10
C LEU A 216 -0.86 -4.78 23.04
N ARG A 217 -2.08 -4.24 23.24
CA ARG A 217 -2.35 -3.15 24.18
C ARG A 217 -2.09 -3.58 25.63
N GLU A 218 -2.53 -4.79 26.01
CA GLU A 218 -2.26 -5.37 27.32
C GLU A 218 -0.76 -5.57 27.59
N LYS A 219 0.01 -5.91 26.54
CA LYS A 219 1.47 -5.97 26.59
C LYS A 219 2.12 -4.58 26.79
N GLY A 220 1.38 -3.50 26.53
CA GLY A 220 1.88 -2.13 26.58
C GLY A 220 2.50 -1.66 25.25
N VAL A 221 2.18 -2.30 24.13
CA VAL A 221 2.55 -1.82 22.78
C VAL A 221 1.57 -0.72 22.40
N GLU A 222 2.08 0.46 22.03
CA GLU A 222 1.25 1.55 21.51
C GLU A 222 0.92 1.29 20.05
N LEU A 223 -0.37 1.46 19.70
CA LEU A 223 -0.88 1.24 18.35
C LEU A 223 -1.28 2.57 17.72
N GLU A 224 -0.73 2.86 16.55
CA GLU A 224 -1.01 4.07 15.79
C GLU A 224 -1.29 3.77 14.33
N GLU A 225 -1.91 4.72 13.67
CA GLU A 225 -2.37 4.59 12.29
C GLU A 225 -1.80 5.70 11.40
N LEU A 226 -1.54 5.36 10.17
CA LEU A 226 -1.32 6.28 9.06
C LEU A 226 -2.17 5.85 7.87
N THR A 227 -2.25 6.68 6.85
CA THR A 227 -2.94 6.34 5.61
C THR A 227 -1.95 6.37 4.45
N LEU A 228 -1.90 5.30 3.68
CA LEU A 228 -1.31 5.27 2.34
C LEU A 228 -2.32 4.63 1.41
N HIS A 229 -2.71 5.35 0.37
CA HIS A 229 -3.60 4.83 -0.66
C HIS A 229 -2.82 3.98 -1.65
N VAL A 230 -3.04 2.68 -1.58
CA VAL A 230 -2.33 1.71 -2.44
C VAL A 230 -2.93 1.73 -3.83
N GLY A 231 -2.13 2.10 -4.81
CA GLY A 231 -2.52 2.05 -6.22
C GLY A 231 -2.43 0.65 -6.82
N ALA A 232 -3.05 0.43 -7.99
CA ALA A 232 -3.00 -0.86 -8.69
C ALA A 232 -1.61 -1.25 -9.21
N GLY A 233 -0.65 -0.34 -9.15
CA GLY A 233 0.75 -0.61 -9.50
C GLY A 233 1.38 -1.74 -8.70
N THR A 234 0.93 -1.95 -7.47
CA THR A 234 1.39 -3.03 -6.59
C THR A 234 1.19 -4.43 -7.19
N PHE A 235 0.27 -4.58 -8.14
CA PHE A 235 0.02 -5.84 -8.83
C PHE A 235 0.88 -6.05 -10.08
N LYS A 236 1.67 -5.05 -10.51
CA LYS A 236 2.50 -5.15 -11.71
C LYS A 236 3.88 -5.72 -11.34
N PRO A 237 4.31 -6.81 -12.00
CA PRO A 237 5.68 -7.30 -11.81
C PRO A 237 6.70 -6.32 -12.40
N VAL A 238 7.91 -6.34 -11.86
CA VAL A 238 9.05 -5.64 -12.47
C VAL A 238 9.37 -6.29 -13.81
N LYS A 239 9.41 -5.50 -14.88
CA LYS A 239 9.65 -5.99 -16.25
C LYS A 239 11.04 -5.63 -16.77
N SER A 240 11.71 -4.68 -16.13
CA SER A 240 13.08 -4.28 -16.49
C SER A 240 14.09 -5.32 -15.98
N GLU A 241 15.23 -5.45 -16.65
CA GLU A 241 16.31 -6.30 -16.19
C GLU A 241 16.95 -5.74 -14.92
N GLU A 242 17.22 -4.44 -14.91
CA GLU A 242 17.74 -3.69 -13.76
C GLU A 242 16.62 -2.85 -13.12
N ILE A 243 16.73 -2.62 -11.83
CA ILE A 243 15.67 -1.89 -11.09
C ILE A 243 15.59 -0.41 -11.48
N GLU A 244 16.65 0.18 -12.06
CA GLU A 244 16.61 1.56 -12.58
C GLU A 244 15.52 1.75 -13.64
N GLY A 245 15.31 0.74 -14.49
CA GLY A 245 14.30 0.79 -15.55
C GLY A 245 12.86 0.56 -15.05
N HIS A 246 12.66 0.31 -13.76
CA HIS A 246 11.32 0.15 -13.16
C HIS A 246 10.83 1.49 -12.59
N GLU A 247 9.71 1.97 -13.08
CA GLU A 247 9.05 3.17 -12.55
C GLU A 247 8.09 2.80 -11.41
N MET A 248 8.37 3.33 -10.21
CA MET A 248 7.47 3.21 -9.06
C MET A 248 6.25 4.11 -9.25
N HIS A 249 5.08 3.60 -8.88
CA HIS A 249 3.87 4.41 -8.87
C HIS A 249 3.88 5.40 -7.71
N THR A 250 3.28 6.56 -7.96
CA THR A 250 2.99 7.53 -6.90
C THR A 250 1.90 6.98 -6.00
N GLU A 251 2.13 7.00 -4.69
CA GLU A 251 1.16 6.66 -3.67
C GLU A 251 0.97 7.84 -2.73
N TYR A 252 -0.30 8.19 -2.48
CA TYR A 252 -0.65 9.31 -1.61
C TYR A 252 -0.65 8.89 -0.15
N ILE A 253 0.01 9.69 0.68
CA ILE A 253 0.14 9.47 2.12
C ILE A 253 -0.52 10.59 2.90
N SER A 254 -1.12 10.21 4.03
CA SER A 254 -1.72 11.13 4.98
C SER A 254 -1.34 10.69 6.39
N VAL A 255 -0.70 11.59 7.15
CA VAL A 255 -0.21 11.30 8.49
C VAL A 255 -0.60 12.44 9.44
N ASN A 256 -1.31 12.09 10.51
CA ASN A 256 -1.72 13.05 11.51
C ASN A 256 -0.53 13.57 12.32
N ARG A 257 -0.61 14.81 12.74
CA ARG A 257 0.36 15.45 13.64
C ARG A 257 0.60 14.61 14.90
N SER A 258 -0.47 14.12 15.53
CA SER A 258 -0.38 13.28 16.73
C SER A 258 0.44 11.99 16.51
N THR A 259 0.38 11.40 15.34
CA THR A 259 1.19 10.23 14.97
C THR A 259 2.67 10.60 14.84
N LEU A 260 2.99 11.78 14.26
CA LEU A 260 4.35 12.31 14.19
C LEU A 260 4.93 12.58 15.58
N GLU A 261 4.13 13.21 16.47
CA GLU A 261 4.53 13.48 17.85
C GLU A 261 4.81 12.21 18.65
N LYS A 262 4.01 11.16 18.44
CA LYS A 262 4.27 9.84 19.03
C LYS A 262 5.55 9.19 18.49
N LEU A 263 5.77 9.27 17.18
CA LEU A 263 7.03 8.80 16.57
C LEU A 263 8.24 9.49 17.20
N ILE A 264 8.16 10.82 17.37
CA ILE A 264 9.21 11.62 18.03
C ILE A 264 9.43 11.15 19.48
N ALA A 265 8.34 10.97 20.25
CA ALA A 265 8.40 10.47 21.63
C ALA A 265 9.05 9.10 21.76
N HIS A 266 8.93 8.26 20.72
CA HIS A 266 9.58 6.93 20.63
C HIS A 266 10.97 6.98 19.95
N GLY A 267 11.63 8.14 19.97
CA GLY A 267 12.99 8.30 19.42
C GLY A 267 13.06 8.17 17.90
N GLY A 268 11.96 8.41 17.19
CA GLY A 268 11.86 8.27 15.74
C GLY A 268 11.89 6.83 15.27
N LYS A 269 11.52 5.86 16.12
CA LYS A 269 11.54 4.42 15.80
C LYS A 269 10.18 3.79 15.96
N ALA A 270 9.83 2.88 15.03
CA ALA A 270 8.56 2.17 15.05
C ALA A 270 8.66 0.74 14.49
N ILE A 271 7.67 -0.06 14.86
CA ILE A 271 7.34 -1.34 14.23
C ILE A 271 6.38 -1.03 13.09
N ALA A 272 6.71 -1.41 11.87
CA ALA A 272 5.85 -1.22 10.71
C ALA A 272 5.05 -2.49 10.39
N VAL A 273 3.74 -2.35 10.24
CA VAL A 273 2.87 -3.42 9.75
C VAL A 273 2.63 -3.23 8.26
N GLY A 274 3.26 -4.08 7.46
CA GLY A 274 3.21 -4.08 6.00
C GLY A 274 4.18 -3.09 5.34
N THR A 275 4.52 -3.40 4.11
CA THR A 275 5.44 -2.62 3.28
C THR A 275 4.93 -1.21 2.96
N THR A 276 3.62 -1.00 2.98
CA THR A 276 2.99 0.32 2.84
C THR A 276 3.31 1.23 4.03
N SER A 277 3.21 0.71 5.26
CA SER A 277 3.62 1.44 6.47
C SER A 277 5.13 1.73 6.46
N VAL A 278 5.94 0.75 6.03
CA VAL A 278 7.40 0.94 5.85
C VAL A 278 7.68 2.11 4.90
N ARG A 279 7.10 2.08 3.70
CA ARG A 279 7.34 3.13 2.70
C ARG A 279 6.90 4.51 3.18
N THR A 280 5.79 4.59 3.90
CA THR A 280 5.34 5.86 4.49
C THR A 280 6.33 6.34 5.56
N LEU A 281 6.67 5.50 6.53
CA LEU A 281 7.56 5.88 7.64
C LEU A 281 8.94 6.34 7.14
N GLU A 282 9.52 5.61 6.20
CA GLU A 282 10.81 5.99 5.61
C GLU A 282 10.66 7.26 4.75
N SER A 283 9.54 7.46 4.07
CA SER A 283 9.25 8.72 3.35
C SER A 283 9.17 9.92 4.28
N LEU A 284 8.59 9.78 5.48
CA LEU A 284 8.55 10.87 6.47
C LEU A 284 9.96 11.37 6.83
N TYR A 285 10.93 10.45 6.95
CA TYR A 285 12.31 10.85 7.16
C TYR A 285 12.83 11.75 6.03
N HIS A 286 12.63 11.35 4.78
CA HIS A 286 13.10 12.10 3.61
C HIS A 286 12.36 13.43 3.44
N ILE A 287 11.07 13.50 3.75
CA ILE A 287 10.29 14.75 3.80
C ILE A 287 10.89 15.71 4.84
N GLY A 288 11.17 15.21 6.04
CA GLY A 288 11.79 16.01 7.09
C GLY A 288 13.18 16.52 6.70
N VAL A 289 14.00 15.71 6.02
CA VAL A 289 15.30 16.14 5.47
C VAL A 289 15.11 17.22 4.41
N THR A 290 14.12 17.10 3.53
CA THR A 290 13.78 18.15 2.55
C THR A 290 13.47 19.48 3.25
N LEU A 291 12.62 19.45 4.30
CA LEU A 291 12.24 20.64 5.07
C LEU A 291 13.41 21.26 5.84
N LEU A 292 14.34 20.46 6.35
CA LEU A 292 15.55 20.96 7.00
C LEU A 292 16.49 21.67 6.03
N ASN A 293 16.60 21.15 4.81
CA ASN A 293 17.44 21.72 3.75
C ASN A 293 16.76 22.93 3.05
N ASN A 294 15.42 22.93 2.98
CA ASN A 294 14.63 24.02 2.42
C ASN A 294 13.43 24.36 3.34
N PRO A 295 13.59 25.27 4.31
CA PRO A 295 12.51 25.67 5.21
C PRO A 295 11.31 26.35 4.52
N HIS A 296 11.46 26.74 3.25
CA HIS A 296 10.41 27.35 2.42
C HIS A 296 9.81 26.37 1.40
N ALA A 297 10.08 25.07 1.55
CA ALA A 297 9.52 24.04 0.70
C ALA A 297 7.99 24.14 0.64
N THR A 298 7.47 24.00 -0.56
CA THR A 298 6.02 23.95 -0.84
C THR A 298 5.50 22.52 -0.69
N GLU A 299 4.19 22.35 -0.73
CA GLU A 299 3.58 21.01 -0.68
C GLU A 299 4.10 20.09 -1.82
N GLU A 300 4.33 20.66 -3.01
CA GLU A 300 4.87 19.91 -4.16
C GLU A 300 6.30 19.40 -3.91
N ASP A 301 7.11 20.15 -3.15
CA ASP A 301 8.48 19.79 -2.80
C ASP A 301 8.54 18.62 -1.80
N LEU A 302 7.44 18.32 -1.10
CA LEU A 302 7.36 17.24 -0.13
C LEU A 302 7.14 15.86 -0.76
N HIS A 303 6.88 15.79 -2.07
CA HIS A 303 6.83 14.53 -2.79
C HIS A 303 8.17 13.81 -2.74
N VAL A 304 8.18 12.57 -2.24
CA VAL A 304 9.39 11.75 -2.18
C VAL A 304 9.61 11.06 -3.52
N LYS A 305 10.64 11.46 -4.25
CA LYS A 305 11.00 10.86 -5.54
C LYS A 305 11.57 9.46 -5.36
N GLN A 306 11.44 8.63 -6.40
CA GLN A 306 11.86 7.22 -6.38
C GLN A 306 13.30 7.02 -5.90
N TRP A 307 14.24 7.78 -6.41
CA TRP A 307 15.67 7.64 -6.15
C TRP A 307 16.22 8.63 -5.12
N GLN A 308 15.38 9.51 -4.57
CA GLN A 308 15.80 10.54 -3.61
C GLN A 308 16.65 9.98 -2.44
N PRO A 309 16.37 8.80 -1.88
CA PRO A 309 17.19 8.25 -0.80
C PRO A 309 18.65 7.97 -1.17
N TYR A 310 18.91 7.82 -2.46
CA TYR A 310 20.23 7.43 -3.01
C TYR A 310 20.98 8.60 -3.66
N GLU A 311 20.37 9.79 -3.71
CA GLU A 311 20.96 10.99 -4.35
C GLU A 311 21.85 11.80 -3.41
N THR A 312 21.87 11.45 -2.12
CA THR A 312 22.63 12.19 -1.11
C THR A 312 24.12 11.91 -1.24
N ALA A 313 24.95 12.95 -1.33
CA ALA A 313 26.40 12.83 -1.44
C ALA A 313 26.99 12.13 -0.20
N ALA A 314 28.08 11.36 -0.40
CA ALA A 314 28.72 10.52 0.64
C ALA A 314 29.24 11.31 1.88
N GLU A 315 29.25 12.64 1.84
CA GLU A 315 29.72 13.52 2.93
C GLU A 315 28.58 14.14 3.75
N THR A 316 27.32 13.71 3.56
CA THR A 316 26.19 14.33 4.23
C THR A 316 26.09 13.86 5.69
N ILE A 317 26.01 14.81 6.62
CA ILE A 317 25.76 14.53 8.04
C ILE A 317 24.46 13.72 8.16
N VAL A 318 24.53 12.56 8.81
CA VAL A 318 23.34 11.75 9.08
C VAL A 318 22.42 12.51 10.03
N ILE A 319 21.27 12.90 9.53
CA ILE A 319 20.25 13.61 10.33
C ILE A 319 19.52 12.56 11.19
N PRO A 320 19.42 12.76 12.52
CA PRO A 320 18.61 11.90 13.36
C PRO A 320 17.14 11.90 12.94
N ALA A 321 16.47 10.75 12.97
CA ALA A 321 15.07 10.63 12.56
C ALA A 321 14.15 11.59 13.34
N VAL A 322 14.40 11.77 14.65
CA VAL A 322 13.67 12.76 15.49
C VAL A 322 13.73 14.16 14.91
N ASN A 323 14.90 14.60 14.45
CA ASN A 323 15.07 15.96 13.90
C ASN A 323 14.31 16.11 12.57
N ALA A 324 14.34 15.10 11.72
CA ALA A 324 13.59 15.08 10.48
C ALA A 324 12.07 15.13 10.74
N LEU A 325 11.57 14.29 11.66
CA LEU A 325 10.16 14.30 12.05
C LEU A 325 9.73 15.62 12.71
N GLN A 326 10.58 16.23 13.54
CA GLN A 326 10.32 17.54 14.14
C GLN A 326 10.21 18.65 13.10
N ALA A 327 10.97 18.59 12.02
CA ALA A 327 10.84 19.52 10.91
C ALA A 327 9.46 19.46 10.25
N ILE A 328 8.87 18.26 10.14
CA ILE A 328 7.50 18.11 9.62
C ILE A 328 6.48 18.74 10.58
N VAL A 329 6.60 18.49 11.89
CA VAL A 329 5.72 19.12 12.90
C VAL A 329 5.82 20.63 12.81
N THR A 330 7.04 21.18 12.70
CA THR A 330 7.26 22.63 12.53
C THR A 330 6.64 23.17 11.25
N TYR A 331 6.67 22.40 10.16
CA TYR A 331 5.99 22.75 8.91
C TYR A 331 4.47 22.80 9.09
N LEU A 332 3.88 21.78 9.74
CA LEU A 332 2.44 21.74 10.03
C LEU A 332 2.01 22.92 10.91
N ASP A 333 2.79 23.28 11.95
CA ASP A 333 2.53 24.44 12.80
C ASP A 333 2.49 25.74 12.02
N ARG A 334 3.48 25.93 11.15
CA ARG A 334 3.58 27.15 10.32
C ARG A 334 2.38 27.32 9.39
N HIS A 335 1.86 26.20 8.88
CA HIS A 335 0.73 26.20 7.94
C HIS A 335 -0.62 25.97 8.61
N HIS A 336 -0.68 25.87 9.95
CA HIS A 336 -1.90 25.59 10.73
C HIS A 336 -2.61 24.31 10.29
N MET A 337 -1.82 23.23 10.03
CA MET A 337 -2.30 21.95 9.57
C MET A 337 -2.19 20.89 10.67
N GLU A 338 -3.21 20.04 10.78
CA GLU A 338 -3.23 18.88 11.71
C GLU A 338 -2.81 17.56 11.03
N THR A 339 -2.68 17.59 9.71
CA THR A 339 -2.38 16.40 8.94
C THR A 339 -1.43 16.74 7.80
N LEU A 340 -0.37 15.97 7.65
CA LEU A 340 0.51 16.02 6.49
C LEU A 340 -0.17 15.26 5.34
N HIS A 341 -0.38 15.91 4.21
CA HIS A 341 -0.80 15.30 2.96
C HIS A 341 0.32 15.46 1.94
N THR A 342 0.78 14.37 1.36
CA THR A 342 1.80 14.38 0.32
C THR A 342 1.79 13.03 -0.43
N SER A 343 2.83 12.72 -1.17
CA SER A 343 2.95 11.48 -1.93
C SER A 343 4.36 10.92 -1.95
N THR A 344 4.49 9.66 -2.29
CA THR A 344 5.78 8.98 -2.38
C THR A 344 5.86 8.05 -3.58
N GLN A 345 7.03 8.02 -4.18
CA GLN A 345 7.46 7.00 -5.15
C GLN A 345 8.65 6.20 -4.62
N ILE A 346 8.98 6.34 -3.33
CA ILE A 346 10.20 5.75 -2.76
C ILE A 346 10.38 4.29 -3.16
N ILE A 347 11.55 3.95 -3.67
CA ILE A 347 12.01 2.58 -3.81
C ILE A 347 12.99 2.27 -2.67
N ILE A 348 12.79 1.12 -2.02
CA ILE A 348 13.69 0.63 -0.99
C ILE A 348 14.30 -0.67 -1.51
N ALA A 349 15.62 -0.69 -1.66
CA ALA A 349 16.37 -1.79 -2.23
C ALA A 349 17.68 -1.99 -1.47
N PRO A 350 18.40 -3.09 -1.64
CA PRO A 350 19.70 -3.33 -1.02
C PRO A 350 20.64 -2.12 -1.16
N GLY A 351 21.29 -1.74 -0.07
CA GLY A 351 22.04 -0.49 0.06
C GLY A 351 21.27 0.66 0.73
N TYR A 352 19.95 0.52 0.95
CA TYR A 352 19.17 1.45 1.76
C TYR A 352 19.38 1.18 3.25
N GLU A 353 19.64 2.24 4.02
CA GLU A 353 19.70 2.19 5.48
C GLU A 353 18.41 2.72 6.08
N TYR A 354 17.68 1.87 6.81
CA TYR A 354 16.43 2.23 7.46
C TYR A 354 16.62 3.29 8.55
N LYS A 355 15.79 4.30 8.55
CA LYS A 355 15.87 5.46 9.45
C LYS A 355 14.85 5.40 10.57
N VAL A 356 13.64 4.94 10.29
CA VAL A 356 12.49 4.93 11.22
C VAL A 356 12.06 3.52 11.59
N VAL A 357 11.99 2.62 10.62
CA VAL A 357 11.52 1.25 10.85
C VAL A 357 12.61 0.40 11.51
N LYS A 358 12.33 -0.13 12.70
CA LYS A 358 13.24 -1.03 13.44
C LYS A 358 12.81 -2.50 13.46
N THR A 359 11.53 -2.75 13.24
CA THR A 359 10.91 -4.07 13.22
C THR A 359 9.80 -4.06 12.16
N MET A 360 9.64 -5.15 11.46
CA MET A 360 8.63 -5.25 10.40
C MET A 360 7.78 -6.50 10.57
N VAL A 361 6.46 -6.33 10.48
CA VAL A 361 5.50 -7.43 10.28
C VAL A 361 5.06 -7.39 8.83
N THR A 362 5.29 -8.46 8.08
CA THR A 362 4.96 -8.49 6.65
C THR A 362 4.59 -9.90 6.18
N ASN A 363 4.01 -10.01 4.99
CA ASN A 363 3.77 -11.28 4.31
C ASN A 363 4.99 -11.69 3.48
N PHE A 364 4.94 -12.90 2.91
CA PHE A 364 5.88 -13.32 1.86
C PHE A 364 5.46 -12.70 0.53
N HIS A 365 6.42 -12.15 -0.20
CA HIS A 365 6.20 -11.40 -1.44
C HIS A 365 6.53 -12.23 -2.68
N GLN A 366 6.01 -11.81 -3.83
CA GLN A 366 6.30 -12.45 -5.11
C GLN A 366 7.80 -12.42 -5.44
N PRO A 367 8.31 -13.45 -6.14
CA PRO A 367 9.65 -13.38 -6.73
C PRO A 367 9.73 -12.20 -7.70
N GLN A 368 10.92 -11.64 -7.85
CA GLN A 368 11.22 -10.52 -8.74
C GLN A 368 10.32 -9.28 -8.51
N SER A 369 10.01 -8.99 -7.25
CA SER A 369 9.20 -7.83 -6.85
C SER A 369 10.00 -6.78 -6.10
N THR A 370 9.60 -5.53 -6.21
CA THR A 370 10.16 -4.42 -5.41
C THR A 370 9.97 -4.61 -3.92
N LEU A 371 8.93 -5.36 -3.51
CA LEU A 371 8.68 -5.67 -2.11
C LEU A 371 9.69 -6.66 -1.55
N LEU A 372 10.19 -7.59 -2.37
CA LEU A 372 11.27 -8.48 -1.97
C LEU A 372 12.61 -7.74 -1.85
N LEU A 373 12.86 -6.72 -2.69
CA LEU A 373 14.01 -5.82 -2.55
C LEU A 373 13.97 -5.08 -1.21
N LEU A 374 12.80 -4.57 -0.83
CA LEU A 374 12.57 -3.87 0.45
C LEU A 374 12.88 -4.79 1.65
N VAL A 375 12.38 -6.02 1.63
CA VAL A 375 12.67 -7.02 2.68
C VAL A 375 14.16 -7.37 2.69
N SER A 376 14.78 -7.54 1.53
CA SER A 376 16.21 -7.82 1.42
C SER A 376 17.06 -6.70 2.01
N ALA A 377 16.72 -5.44 1.72
CA ALA A 377 17.39 -4.28 2.31
C ALA A 377 17.28 -4.30 3.85
N PHE A 378 16.08 -4.62 4.37
CA PHE A 378 15.83 -4.67 5.80
C PHE A 378 16.63 -5.76 6.52
N LEU A 379 16.86 -6.89 5.88
CA LEU A 379 17.58 -8.04 6.41
C LEU A 379 19.06 -8.07 6.00
N HIS A 380 19.60 -6.98 5.47
CA HIS A 380 21.00 -6.90 4.99
C HIS A 380 21.39 -8.06 4.06
N GLY A 381 20.46 -8.54 3.24
CA GLY A 381 20.67 -9.62 2.28
C GLY A 381 20.17 -11.01 2.71
N ASP A 382 19.80 -11.21 3.97
CA ASP A 382 19.40 -12.53 4.52
C ASP A 382 18.01 -13.01 4.07
N TRP A 383 17.38 -12.33 3.11
CA TRP A 383 16.02 -12.68 2.65
C TRP A 383 15.90 -14.14 2.17
N ARG A 384 16.94 -14.71 1.53
CA ARG A 384 16.93 -16.11 1.09
C ARG A 384 16.76 -17.08 2.26
N LYS A 385 17.40 -16.83 3.37
CA LYS A 385 17.31 -17.64 4.59
C LYS A 385 15.86 -17.80 5.05
N ILE A 386 15.09 -16.71 5.10
CA ILE A 386 13.68 -16.77 5.52
C ILE A 386 12.77 -17.38 4.47
N TYR A 387 13.02 -17.15 3.18
CA TYR A 387 12.19 -17.70 2.10
C TYR A 387 12.45 -19.19 1.90
N ASP A 388 13.71 -19.65 1.98
CA ASP A 388 14.05 -21.08 1.93
C ASP A 388 13.46 -21.83 3.12
N TYR A 389 13.52 -21.24 4.33
CA TYR A 389 12.86 -21.79 5.50
C TYR A 389 11.34 -21.90 5.28
N ALA A 390 10.69 -20.85 4.82
CA ALA A 390 9.25 -20.84 4.59
C ALA A 390 8.81 -21.88 3.54
N LEU A 391 9.58 -22.05 2.45
CA LEU A 391 9.30 -23.07 1.42
C LEU A 391 9.44 -24.50 1.94
N THR A 392 10.37 -24.75 2.86
CA THR A 392 10.63 -26.10 3.40
C THR A 392 9.77 -26.45 4.62
N HIS A 393 9.09 -25.45 5.24
CA HIS A 393 8.27 -25.62 6.44
C HIS A 393 6.77 -25.33 6.23
N ASP A 394 6.28 -25.57 5.02
CA ASP A 394 4.85 -25.50 4.68
C ASP A 394 4.18 -24.16 4.95
N PHE A 395 4.92 -23.04 4.84
CA PHE A 395 4.33 -21.72 4.87
C PHE A 395 3.54 -21.45 3.58
N ARG A 396 2.46 -20.69 3.71
CA ARG A 396 1.65 -20.19 2.61
C ARG A 396 2.08 -18.78 2.26
N PHE A 397 1.97 -18.42 1.01
CA PHE A 397 2.55 -17.19 0.46
C PHE A 397 1.48 -16.18 0.02
N LEU A 398 1.92 -14.92 -0.12
CA LEU A 398 1.21 -13.77 -0.64
C LEU A 398 0.06 -13.30 0.28
N SER A 399 -0.96 -12.63 -0.28
CA SER A 399 -1.96 -11.84 0.47
C SER A 399 -2.68 -12.58 1.59
N TYR A 400 -3.10 -13.80 1.36
CA TYR A 400 -3.80 -14.64 2.34
C TYR A 400 -2.89 -15.71 2.96
N GLY A 401 -1.61 -15.62 2.67
CA GLY A 401 -0.59 -16.53 3.18
C GLY A 401 -0.31 -16.35 4.67
N ASP A 402 0.87 -16.73 5.06
CA ASP A 402 1.37 -16.63 6.43
C ASP A 402 2.20 -15.34 6.59
N SER A 403 2.53 -14.98 7.81
CA SER A 403 3.21 -13.73 8.15
C SER A 403 4.66 -13.96 8.58
N SER A 404 5.44 -12.92 8.55
CA SER A 404 6.79 -12.87 9.14
C SER A 404 6.94 -11.66 10.06
N LEU A 405 7.64 -11.87 11.18
CA LEU A 405 8.15 -10.85 12.07
C LEU A 405 9.65 -10.77 11.88
N LEU A 406 10.13 -9.61 11.44
CA LEU A 406 11.52 -9.38 11.09
C LEU A 406 12.15 -8.40 12.09
N ILE A 407 13.15 -8.86 12.83
CA ILE A 407 13.94 -8.09 13.80
C ILE A 407 15.41 -8.31 13.41
N PRO A 408 16.02 -7.43 12.60
CA PRO A 408 17.39 -7.59 12.09
C PRO A 408 18.47 -7.56 13.18
#